data_575876af70fefbe5e55bd3161f5ffe9b
#
_entry.id   575876af70fefbe5e55bd3161f5ffe9b
#
_cell.length_a   1.000
_cell.length_b   1.000
_cell.length_c   1.000
_cell.angle_alpha   90.00
_cell.angle_beta   90.00
_cell.angle_gamma   90.00
#
_symmetry.space_group_name_H-M   'P 1'
#
loop_
_entity.id
_entity.type
_entity.pdbx_description
1 polymer ?
#
loop_
_entity_poly.entity_id
_entity_poly.type
_entity_poly.pdbx_seq_one_letter_code
_entity_poly.pdbx_strand_id
1 'polypeptide(L)'
;MITVHMLREPTFSFAAAPLADDPACTRVGERYPNRLAGLERSDTTTKGAAVWGDGAVVARCGFPRLKATADACAEVNGVDWAWRTSTDDDGREVLVTYGREPSVEVQLTVGEAAPDSVLVGLSPVVKSLKQRNECLSPSDVMAPPSPTHSTH
;
A
#
# COMPACT_ATOMS: atom_id res chain seq x y z
N MET A 1 21.67 26.02 23.00
CA MET A 1 20.60 26.31 22.49
C MET A 1 19.56 25.33 22.25
N ILE A 2 18.55 25.52 22.94
CA ILE A 2 17.45 24.65 23.01
C ILE A 2 16.62 24.61 21.75
N THR A 3 16.64 25.70 21.04
CA THR A 3 15.80 25.82 19.86
C THR A 3 16.11 24.82 18.80
N VAL A 4 17.28 24.24 18.79
CA VAL A 4 17.65 23.26 17.79
C VAL A 4 16.74 22.02 17.85
N HIS A 5 16.41 21.60 19.06
CA HIS A 5 15.55 20.45 19.22
C HIS A 5 14.14 20.71 18.71
N MET A 6 13.66 21.92 18.84
CA MET A 6 12.30 22.25 18.47
C MET A 6 12.12 22.31 16.98
N LEU A 7 13.20 22.45 16.23
CA LEU A 7 13.15 22.49 14.77
C LEU A 7 13.30 21.11 14.14
N ARG A 8 13.59 20.11 14.94
CA ARG A 8 13.75 18.76 14.41
C ARG A 8 12.39 18.16 14.13
N GLU A 9 12.27 17.58 12.95
CA GLU A 9 11.05 16.90 12.59
C GLU A 9 10.93 15.58 13.34
N PRO A 10 9.71 15.15 13.64
CA PRO A 10 9.54 13.87 14.32
C PRO A 10 9.96 12.72 13.43
N THR A 11 10.50 11.69 14.05
CA THR A 11 10.82 10.44 13.36
C THR A 11 9.78 9.41 13.77
N PHE A 12 9.12 8.83 12.80
CA PHE A 12 8.09 7.84 13.06
C PHE A 12 8.72 6.47 13.22
N SER A 13 8.28 5.75 14.23
CA SER A 13 8.79 4.42 14.52
C SER A 13 7.63 3.52 14.91
N PHE A 14 7.54 2.39 14.27
CA PHE A 14 6.47 1.42 14.50
C PHE A 14 6.99 0.06 14.07
N ALA A 15 6.19 -0.98 14.32
CA ALA A 15 6.61 -2.34 14.02
C ALA A 15 6.75 -2.54 12.52
N ALA A 16 7.86 -3.15 12.12
CA ALA A 16 8.04 -3.55 10.74
C ALA A 16 7.13 -4.74 10.43
N ALA A 17 6.78 -4.89 9.16
CA ALA A 17 6.02 -6.06 8.73
C ALA A 17 6.88 -7.32 8.87
N PRO A 18 6.25 -8.49 9.02
CA PRO A 18 7.00 -9.73 9.27
C PRO A 18 8.05 -10.07 8.22
N LEU A 19 7.81 -9.72 6.97
CA LEU A 19 8.71 -10.03 5.87
C LEU A 19 9.44 -8.80 5.35
N ALA A 20 9.59 -7.79 6.19
CA ALA A 20 10.25 -6.54 5.77
C ALA A 20 11.70 -6.74 5.35
N ASP A 21 12.32 -7.83 5.79
CA ASP A 21 13.70 -8.14 5.41
C ASP A 21 13.83 -8.77 4.03
N ASP A 22 12.72 -9.11 3.39
CA ASP A 22 12.77 -9.69 2.05
C ASP A 22 13.44 -8.70 1.10
N PRO A 23 14.37 -9.17 0.24
CA PRO A 23 15.05 -8.27 -0.71
C PRO A 23 14.08 -7.47 -1.58
N ALA A 24 12.90 -8.01 -1.87
CA ALA A 24 11.90 -7.28 -2.64
C ALA A 24 11.44 -6.04 -1.89
N CYS A 25 11.35 -6.10 -0.56
CA CYS A 25 10.97 -4.95 0.24
C CYS A 25 12.10 -3.93 0.35
N THR A 26 13.35 -4.38 0.28
CA THR A 26 14.47 -3.46 0.19
C THR A 26 14.36 -2.63 -1.08
N ARG A 27 14.05 -3.28 -2.20
CA ARG A 27 13.89 -2.57 -3.47
C ARG A 27 12.72 -1.60 -3.43
N VAL A 28 11.60 -2.01 -2.83
CA VAL A 28 10.45 -1.12 -2.66
C VAL A 28 10.86 0.08 -1.82
N GLY A 29 11.58 -0.16 -0.72
CA GLY A 29 12.03 0.91 0.16
C GLY A 29 12.87 1.95 -0.53
N GLU A 30 13.68 1.51 -1.49
CA GLU A 30 14.54 2.43 -2.24
C GLU A 30 13.77 3.25 -3.25
N ARG A 31 12.56 2.84 -3.59
CA ARG A 31 11.75 3.49 -4.62
C ARG A 31 10.64 4.36 -4.07
N TYR A 32 10.42 4.34 -2.77
CA TYR A 32 9.39 5.21 -2.19
C TYR A 32 9.68 6.65 -2.55
N PRO A 33 8.68 7.39 -3.07
CA PRO A 33 8.93 8.77 -3.50
C PRO A 33 9.07 9.72 -2.32
N ASN A 34 9.73 10.85 -2.57
CA ASN A 34 9.86 11.90 -1.55
C ASN A 34 8.57 12.69 -1.37
N ARG A 35 7.68 12.61 -2.36
CA ARG A 35 6.40 13.29 -2.28
C ARG A 35 5.32 12.36 -2.82
N LEU A 36 4.23 12.24 -2.09
CA LEU A 36 3.15 11.34 -2.46
C LEU A 36 1.83 12.04 -2.19
N ALA A 37 0.96 12.08 -3.22
CA ALA A 37 -0.34 12.72 -3.09
C ALA A 37 -0.24 14.14 -2.53
N GLY A 38 0.81 14.85 -2.93
CA GLY A 38 1.05 16.22 -2.47
C GLY A 38 1.66 16.33 -1.08
N LEU A 39 1.94 15.21 -0.43
CA LEU A 39 2.48 15.22 0.93
C LEU A 39 3.98 14.95 0.92
N GLU A 40 4.70 15.63 1.80
CA GLU A 40 6.13 15.45 1.93
C GLU A 40 6.43 14.20 2.72
N ARG A 41 7.54 13.55 2.38
CA ARG A 41 7.97 12.36 3.10
C ARG A 41 8.49 12.74 4.48
N SER A 42 8.04 11.98 5.47
CA SER A 42 8.50 12.12 6.85
C SER A 42 9.55 11.05 7.14
N ASP A 43 10.33 11.23 8.19
CA ASP A 43 11.36 10.28 8.55
C ASP A 43 10.78 9.08 9.28
N THR A 44 11.31 7.90 8.98
CA THR A 44 11.00 6.70 9.75
C THR A 44 12.21 5.80 9.79
N THR A 45 12.37 5.10 10.90
CA THR A 45 13.42 4.09 11.06
C THR A 45 12.90 2.69 10.80
N THR A 46 11.60 2.55 10.53
CA THR A 46 10.99 1.23 10.32
C THR A 46 11.39 0.67 8.97
N LYS A 47 11.91 -0.55 8.97
CA LYS A 47 12.38 -1.19 7.76
C LYS A 47 11.22 -1.48 6.81
N GLY A 48 11.44 -1.24 5.54
CA GLY A 48 10.43 -1.50 4.51
C GLY A 48 9.28 -0.54 4.49
N ALA A 49 9.33 0.52 5.28
CA ALA A 49 8.23 1.46 5.47
C ALA A 49 8.57 2.85 4.98
N ALA A 50 7.54 3.62 4.71
CA ALA A 50 7.67 5.04 4.44
C ALA A 50 6.44 5.75 4.99
N VAL A 51 6.63 7.02 5.32
CA VAL A 51 5.60 7.86 5.94
C VAL A 51 5.56 9.17 5.18
N TRP A 52 4.38 9.68 4.93
CA TRP A 52 4.18 10.98 4.28
C TRP A 52 3.18 11.80 5.09
N GLY A 53 3.37 13.12 5.06
CA GLY A 53 2.41 14.03 5.68
C GLY A 53 2.26 13.82 7.17
N ASP A 54 3.38 13.55 7.85
CA ASP A 54 3.40 13.36 9.29
C ASP A 54 2.44 12.29 9.78
N GLY A 55 2.33 11.23 8.99
CA GLY A 55 1.48 10.10 9.37
C GLY A 55 0.18 10.01 8.61
N ALA A 56 -0.10 10.97 7.73
CA ALA A 56 -1.32 10.91 6.92
C ALA A 56 -1.34 9.68 6.03
N VAL A 57 -0.16 9.25 5.55
CA VAL A 57 -0.02 8.04 4.76
C VAL A 57 1.15 7.25 5.31
N VAL A 58 0.95 5.96 5.56
CA VAL A 58 1.99 5.05 6.02
C VAL A 58 1.96 3.81 5.15
N ALA A 59 3.08 3.48 4.51
CA ALA A 59 3.22 2.29 3.70
C ALA A 59 4.19 1.33 4.35
N ARG A 60 3.85 0.03 4.36
CA ARG A 60 4.74 -1.00 4.90
C ARG A 60 4.78 -2.17 3.94
N CYS A 61 5.98 -2.56 3.54
CA CYS A 61 6.22 -3.73 2.71
C CYS A 61 6.62 -4.90 3.59
N GLY A 62 6.07 -6.07 3.32
CA GLY A 62 6.51 -7.26 4.01
C GLY A 62 5.40 -8.07 4.66
N PHE A 63 4.17 -7.91 4.21
CA PHE A 63 3.08 -8.76 4.70
C PHE A 63 2.95 -9.99 3.81
N PRO A 64 2.37 -11.08 4.33
CA PRO A 64 2.07 -12.23 3.49
C PRO A 64 1.12 -11.83 2.37
N ARG A 65 1.19 -12.57 1.28
CA ARG A 65 0.34 -12.31 0.14
C ARG A 65 -1.13 -12.35 0.54
N LEU A 66 -1.86 -11.32 0.13
CA LEU A 66 -3.30 -11.30 0.32
C LEU A 66 -3.93 -12.23 -0.72
N LYS A 67 -4.61 -13.25 -0.23
CA LYS A 67 -5.26 -14.24 -1.07
C LYS A 67 -6.66 -13.76 -1.42
N ALA A 68 -7.52 -14.67 -1.86
CA ALA A 68 -8.88 -14.33 -2.21
C ALA A 68 -9.54 -13.57 -1.06
N THR A 69 -10.27 -12.51 -1.40
CA THR A 69 -10.90 -11.65 -0.41
C THR A 69 -12.24 -11.19 -0.96
N ALA A 70 -13.15 -10.89 -0.04
CA ALA A 70 -14.42 -10.29 -0.38
C ALA A 70 -14.33 -8.76 -0.40
N ASP A 71 -13.18 -8.20 -0.04
CA ASP A 71 -12.98 -6.76 -0.06
C ASP A 71 -13.02 -6.24 -1.50
N ALA A 72 -13.38 -4.97 -1.64
CA ALA A 72 -13.35 -4.32 -2.94
C ALA A 72 -11.92 -4.34 -3.48
N CYS A 73 -11.80 -4.58 -4.78
CA CYS A 73 -10.50 -4.72 -5.42
C CYS A 73 -10.54 -3.98 -6.75
N ALA A 74 -9.49 -3.23 -7.05
CA ALA A 74 -9.42 -2.47 -8.28
C ALA A 74 -7.98 -2.38 -8.76
N GLU A 75 -7.83 -2.30 -10.07
CA GLU A 75 -6.51 -2.11 -10.68
C GLU A 75 -6.23 -0.62 -10.83
N VAL A 76 -5.03 -0.21 -10.44
CA VAL A 76 -4.55 1.15 -10.65
C VAL A 76 -3.15 1.07 -11.25
N ASN A 77 -3.01 1.54 -12.48
CA ASN A 77 -1.72 1.57 -13.18
C ASN A 77 -1.00 0.22 -13.17
N GLY A 78 -1.76 -0.85 -13.38
CA GLY A 78 -1.18 -2.18 -13.50
C GLY A 78 -0.98 -2.90 -12.18
N VAL A 79 -1.45 -2.35 -11.08
CA VAL A 79 -1.34 -2.98 -9.77
C VAL A 79 -2.75 -3.15 -9.20
N ASP A 80 -3.04 -4.35 -8.73
CA ASP A 80 -4.32 -4.63 -8.10
C ASP A 80 -4.24 -4.30 -6.62
N TRP A 81 -5.22 -3.53 -6.15
CA TRP A 81 -5.30 -3.08 -4.76
C TRP A 81 -6.63 -3.51 -4.16
N ALA A 82 -6.58 -3.98 -2.94
CA ALA A 82 -7.78 -4.31 -2.18
C ALA A 82 -8.02 -3.21 -1.15
N TRP A 83 -9.27 -2.81 -0.99
CA TRP A 83 -9.70 -1.85 0.02
C TRP A 83 -10.22 -2.62 1.22
N ARG A 84 -9.68 -2.32 2.37
CA ARG A 84 -10.19 -2.88 3.62
C ARG A 84 -10.81 -1.77 4.43
N THR A 85 -12.03 -1.98 4.85
CA THR A 85 -12.66 -1.05 5.78
C THR A 85 -12.03 -1.26 7.13
N SER A 86 -11.45 -0.20 7.68
CA SER A 86 -10.90 -0.27 9.01
C SER A 86 -12.03 -0.40 10.02
N THR A 87 -11.84 -1.27 11.00
CA THR A 87 -12.78 -1.38 12.09
C THR A 87 -12.48 -0.38 13.20
N ASP A 88 -11.37 0.33 13.06
CA ASP A 88 -11.01 1.36 14.02
C ASP A 88 -11.80 2.62 13.75
N ASP A 89 -12.03 3.37 14.79
CA ASP A 89 -12.80 4.61 14.68
C ASP A 89 -11.92 5.82 14.42
N ASP A 90 -10.70 5.62 13.97
CA ASP A 90 -9.76 6.71 13.80
C ASP A 90 -9.78 7.30 12.38
N GLY A 91 -10.71 6.88 11.53
CA GLY A 91 -10.86 7.44 10.20
C GLY A 91 -9.80 7.02 9.21
N ARG A 92 -9.17 5.88 9.43
CA ARG A 92 -8.13 5.40 8.53
C ARG A 92 -8.69 4.40 7.54
N GLU A 93 -8.18 4.46 6.32
CA GLU A 93 -8.44 3.45 5.30
C GLU A 93 -7.20 2.60 5.13
N VAL A 94 -7.40 1.34 4.80
CA VAL A 94 -6.31 0.40 4.57
C VAL A 94 -6.41 -0.12 3.14
N LEU A 95 -5.31 0.02 2.41
CA LEU A 95 -5.19 -0.45 1.03
C LEU A 95 -4.06 -1.47 1.01
N VAL A 96 -4.29 -2.60 0.36
CA VAL A 96 -3.29 -3.68 0.33
C VAL A 96 -3.10 -4.12 -1.11
N THR A 97 -1.85 -4.32 -1.53
CA THR A 97 -1.62 -4.90 -2.85
C THR A 97 -2.22 -6.31 -2.87
N TYR A 98 -3.02 -6.57 -3.88
CA TYR A 98 -3.67 -7.88 -4.00
C TYR A 98 -2.80 -8.80 -4.84
N GLY A 99 -2.56 -9.99 -4.32
CA GLY A 99 -1.88 -11.02 -5.08
C GLY A 99 -0.39 -10.87 -5.24
N ARG A 100 0.23 -9.89 -4.62
CA ARG A 100 1.68 -9.70 -4.71
C ARG A 100 2.37 -10.22 -3.46
N GLU A 101 3.59 -10.68 -3.63
CA GLU A 101 4.34 -11.33 -2.57
C GLU A 101 5.76 -10.80 -2.52
N PRO A 102 6.20 -10.24 -1.40
CA PRO A 102 5.38 -9.89 -0.25
C PRO A 102 4.41 -8.76 -0.60
N SER A 103 3.43 -8.53 0.26
CA SER A 103 2.46 -7.49 -0.01
C SER A 103 2.82 -6.20 0.69
N VAL A 104 2.25 -5.10 0.19
CA VAL A 104 2.40 -3.78 0.78
C VAL A 104 1.05 -3.34 1.31
N GLU A 105 1.05 -2.89 2.56
CA GLU A 105 -0.14 -2.32 3.18
C GLU A 105 0.05 -0.82 3.31
N VAL A 106 -0.97 -0.08 2.93
CA VAL A 106 -0.95 1.37 3.02
C VAL A 106 -2.12 1.81 3.89
N GLN A 107 -1.82 2.59 4.91
CA GLN A 107 -2.85 3.20 5.74
C GLN A 107 -2.87 4.69 5.46
N LEU A 108 -4.04 5.25 5.33
CA LEU A 108 -4.17 6.68 5.13
C LEU A 108 -5.32 7.23 5.94
N THR A 109 -5.20 8.50 6.31
CA THR A 109 -6.22 9.21 7.06
C THR A 109 -7.18 9.86 6.06
N VAL A 110 -8.45 9.48 6.16
CA VAL A 110 -9.48 10.01 5.27
C VAL A 110 -9.54 11.52 5.43
N GLY A 111 -9.52 12.21 4.30
CA GLY A 111 -9.56 13.68 4.30
C GLY A 111 -8.22 14.35 4.26
N GLU A 112 -7.12 13.63 4.60
CA GLU A 112 -5.78 14.20 4.54
C GLU A 112 -5.02 13.77 3.31
N ALA A 113 -5.40 12.64 2.72
CA ALA A 113 -4.80 12.16 1.50
C ALA A 113 -5.89 11.55 0.62
N ALA A 114 -5.83 11.82 -0.67
CA ALA A 114 -6.78 11.25 -1.62
C ALA A 114 -6.32 9.83 -1.95
N PRO A 115 -7.15 8.82 -1.71
CA PRO A 115 -6.75 7.43 -1.98
C PRO A 115 -6.28 7.21 -3.41
N ASP A 116 -6.98 7.80 -4.38
CA ASP A 116 -6.61 7.63 -5.79
C ASP A 116 -5.19 8.13 -6.05
N SER A 117 -4.84 9.28 -5.52
CA SER A 117 -3.51 9.87 -5.72
C SER A 117 -2.44 9.03 -5.04
N VAL A 118 -2.75 8.46 -3.89
CA VAL A 118 -1.82 7.59 -3.19
C VAL A 118 -1.55 6.34 -4.03
N LEU A 119 -2.59 5.71 -4.55
CA LEU A 119 -2.43 4.49 -5.36
C LEU A 119 -1.71 4.77 -6.65
N VAL A 120 -2.00 5.89 -7.31
CA VAL A 120 -1.29 6.26 -8.53
C VAL A 120 0.19 6.43 -8.25
N GLY A 121 0.53 7.06 -7.13
CA GLY A 121 1.93 7.30 -6.80
C GLY A 121 2.67 6.06 -6.35
N LEU A 122 2.00 5.12 -5.71
CA LEU A 122 2.66 3.92 -5.19
C LEU A 122 2.65 2.74 -6.15
N SER A 123 1.75 2.71 -7.13
CA SER A 123 1.70 1.57 -8.05
C SER A 123 3.03 1.31 -8.76
N PRO A 124 3.75 2.33 -9.29
CA PRO A 124 5.06 2.04 -9.88
C PRO A 124 6.05 1.47 -8.89
N VAL A 125 5.94 1.86 -7.62
CA VAL A 125 6.88 1.44 -6.59
C VAL A 125 6.72 -0.05 -6.28
N VAL A 126 5.49 -0.54 -6.24
CA VAL A 126 5.22 -1.92 -5.84
C VAL A 126 5.11 -2.86 -7.03
N LYS A 127 5.22 -2.34 -8.24
CA LYS A 127 5.03 -3.15 -9.45
C LYS A 127 6.08 -4.24 -9.59
N SER A 128 7.23 -4.06 -8.97
CA SER A 128 8.30 -5.05 -9.01
C SER A 128 8.04 -6.26 -8.13
N LEU A 129 7.07 -6.17 -7.22
CA LEU A 129 6.72 -7.32 -6.39
C LEU A 129 6.08 -8.39 -7.25
N LYS A 130 6.40 -9.64 -6.95
CA LYS A 130 5.92 -10.76 -7.76
C LYS A 130 4.41 -10.90 -7.62
N GLN A 131 3.73 -10.93 -8.76
CA GLN A 131 2.28 -11.07 -8.79
C GLN A 131 1.90 -12.54 -8.94
N ARG A 132 1.03 -13.02 -8.06
CA ARG A 132 0.58 -14.39 -8.05
C ARG A 132 -0.91 -14.51 -8.35
N ASN A 133 -1.67 -13.47 -8.06
CA ASN A 133 -3.12 -13.44 -8.21
C ASN A 133 -3.52 -12.09 -8.74
N GLU A 134 -4.71 -12.02 -9.34
CA GLU A 134 -5.27 -10.77 -9.85
C GLU A 134 -6.65 -10.55 -9.27
N CYS A 135 -7.08 -9.28 -9.23
CA CYS A 135 -8.45 -8.97 -8.88
C CYS A 135 -9.38 -9.60 -9.91
N LEU A 136 -10.44 -10.21 -9.43
CA LEU A 136 -11.48 -10.71 -10.33
C LEU A 136 -12.39 -9.56 -10.71
N SER A 137 -12.70 -9.45 -12.01
CA SER A 137 -13.67 -8.45 -12.43
C SER A 137 -15.07 -8.95 -12.05
N PRO A 138 -16.04 -8.04 -11.95
CA PRO A 138 -17.41 -8.48 -11.69
C PRO A 138 -17.91 -9.50 -12.71
N SER A 139 -17.51 -9.39 -13.96
CA SER A 139 -17.93 -10.36 -14.96
C SER A 139 -17.30 -11.73 -14.74
N ASP A 140 -16.09 -11.80 -14.23
CA ASP A 140 -15.46 -13.07 -13.90
C ASP A 140 -16.17 -13.77 -12.75
N VAL A 141 -16.59 -13.01 -11.76
CA VAL A 141 -17.27 -13.57 -10.60
C VAL A 141 -18.67 -14.02 -10.95
N MET A 142 -19.38 -13.27 -11.78
CA MET A 142 -20.78 -13.55 -12.11
C MET A 142 -20.95 -14.45 -13.30
N ALA A 143 -19.93 -14.64 -14.10
CA ALA A 143 -20.03 -15.48 -15.28
C ALA A 143 -20.18 -16.94 -14.85
N PRO A 144 -21.12 -17.68 -15.43
CA PRO A 144 -21.22 -19.10 -15.14
C PRO A 144 -20.01 -19.82 -15.69
N PRO A 145 -19.54 -20.85 -15.01
CA PRO A 145 -18.42 -21.63 -15.54
C PRO A 145 -18.85 -22.30 -16.86
N SER A 146 -18.11 -22.00 -17.89
CA SER A 146 -18.42 -22.53 -19.21
C SER A 146 -17.16 -22.49 -20.05
N PRO A 147 -16.92 -23.54 -20.86
CA PRO A 147 -15.76 -23.54 -21.74
C PRO A 147 -15.82 -22.45 -22.79
N THR A 148 -16.98 -21.89 -23.05
CA THR A 148 -17.10 -20.84 -24.06
C THR A 148 -16.59 -19.51 -23.57
N HIS A 149 -16.32 -19.37 -22.30
CA HIS A 149 -15.81 -18.13 -21.76
C HIS A 149 -14.39 -17.84 -22.17
N SER A 150 -13.72 -18.81 -22.73
CA SER A 150 -12.35 -18.60 -23.20
C SER A 150 -12.25 -17.56 -24.29
N THR A 151 -13.38 -17.13 -24.84
CA THR A 151 -13.37 -16.11 -25.89
C THR A 151 -13.23 -14.70 -25.37
N HIS A 152 -13.28 -14.54 -24.11
CA HIS A 152 -13.19 -13.20 -23.53
C HIS A 152 -11.82 -12.63 -23.60
#